data_ac69ff86a5882a69ec6b30f407694f77
#
_entry.id   ac69ff86a5882a69ec6b30f407694f77
#
_cell.length_a   1.000
_cell.length_b   1.000
_cell.length_c   1.000
_cell.angle_alpha   90.00
_cell.angle_beta   90.00
_cell.angle_gamma   90.00
#
_symmetry.space_group_name_H-M   'P 1'
#
loop_
_entity.id
_entity.type
_entity.pdbx_description
1 polymer ?
#
loop_
_entity_poly.entity_id
_entity_poly.type
_entity_poly.pdbx_seq_one_letter_code
_entity_poly.pdbx_strand_id
1 'polypeptide(L)'
;MVEDASPADLARGTLHRARDHLLGLQHAEGWWQGELETNVTMDAEDLLLREFLGLHDDAVIAAAGRWIRSRQRDDGTWANFYGGPADLSTTVEAYLALRLAGDEPDAPHMKLARDWITEHGGVEATRVFTRIWLALSGLWSWDDLPVIPPELIYLPSWFPLNIYDWGCWARQTIVALAIVGSFRPARPIGISID
;
A
#
# COMPACT_ATOMS: atom_id res chain seq x y z
N MET A 1 -46.26 -16.46 -23.05
CA MET A 1 -46.24 -15.39 -22.01
C MET A 1 -45.25 -15.85 -20.98
N VAL A 2 -44.12 -15.17 -20.86
CA VAL A 2 -43.17 -15.39 -19.75
C VAL A 2 -43.79 -14.60 -18.59
N GLU A 3 -44.25 -15.31 -17.58
CA GLU A 3 -44.78 -14.71 -16.34
C GLU A 3 -43.60 -13.92 -15.71
N ASP A 4 -43.69 -12.60 -15.63
CA ASP A 4 -42.68 -11.77 -15.00
C ASP A 4 -42.62 -12.15 -13.51
N ALA A 5 -41.52 -12.74 -13.09
CA ALA A 5 -41.30 -13.12 -11.70
C ALA A 5 -41.43 -11.90 -10.78
N SER A 6 -42.16 -12.03 -9.70
CA SER A 6 -42.34 -10.92 -8.78
C SER A 6 -40.98 -10.45 -8.18
N PRO A 7 -40.83 -9.18 -7.81
CA PRO A 7 -39.61 -8.71 -7.15
C PRO A 7 -39.21 -9.54 -5.92
N ALA A 8 -40.19 -10.06 -5.19
CA ALA A 8 -39.99 -10.93 -4.04
C ALA A 8 -39.41 -12.31 -4.42
N ASP A 9 -39.83 -12.88 -5.56
CA ASP A 9 -39.31 -14.15 -6.06
C ASP A 9 -37.92 -14.00 -6.62
N LEU A 10 -37.62 -12.89 -7.30
CA LEU A 10 -36.27 -12.54 -7.76
C LEU A 10 -35.31 -12.36 -6.59
N ALA A 11 -35.73 -11.66 -5.54
CA ALA A 11 -34.93 -11.46 -4.33
C ALA A 11 -34.66 -12.80 -3.63
N ARG A 12 -35.69 -13.66 -3.48
CA ARG A 12 -35.56 -14.97 -2.87
C ARG A 12 -34.62 -15.87 -3.69
N GLY A 13 -34.76 -15.88 -5.02
CA GLY A 13 -33.87 -16.62 -5.91
C GLY A 13 -32.41 -16.15 -5.80
N THR A 14 -32.20 -14.86 -5.67
CA THR A 14 -30.86 -14.28 -5.49
C THR A 14 -30.26 -14.67 -4.13
N LEU A 15 -31.06 -14.60 -3.06
CA LEU A 15 -30.63 -15.03 -1.73
C LEU A 15 -30.21 -16.51 -1.70
N HIS A 16 -31.01 -17.38 -2.35
CA HIS A 16 -30.66 -18.81 -2.42
C HIS A 16 -29.34 -19.03 -3.17
N ARG A 17 -29.15 -18.40 -4.33
CA ARG A 17 -27.89 -18.51 -5.08
C ARG A 17 -26.70 -18.01 -4.28
N ALA A 18 -26.82 -16.87 -3.60
CA ALA A 18 -25.74 -16.33 -2.77
C ALA A 18 -25.39 -17.27 -1.59
N ARG A 19 -26.41 -17.79 -0.92
CA ARG A 19 -26.24 -18.80 0.16
C ARG A 19 -25.51 -20.04 -0.36
N ASP A 20 -26.01 -20.61 -1.46
CA ASP A 20 -25.49 -21.87 -2.00
C ASP A 20 -24.05 -21.69 -2.52
N HIS A 21 -23.73 -20.52 -3.08
CA HIS A 21 -22.37 -20.14 -3.43
C HIS A 21 -21.45 -20.07 -2.22
N LEU A 22 -21.86 -19.37 -1.16
CA LEU A 22 -21.06 -19.29 0.07
C LEU A 22 -20.86 -20.66 0.72
N LEU A 23 -21.91 -21.49 0.78
CA LEU A 23 -21.78 -22.85 1.31
C LEU A 23 -20.86 -23.72 0.46
N GLY A 24 -20.84 -23.51 -0.87
CA GLY A 24 -19.92 -24.20 -1.77
C GLY A 24 -18.45 -23.81 -1.59
N LEU A 25 -18.19 -22.61 -1.05
CA LEU A 25 -16.83 -22.11 -0.73
C LEU A 25 -16.39 -22.48 0.69
N GLN A 26 -17.28 -23.04 1.51
CA GLN A 26 -16.96 -23.39 2.90
C GLN A 26 -15.96 -24.55 2.97
N HIS A 27 -14.89 -24.36 3.75
CA HIS A 27 -13.96 -25.46 4.04
C HIS A 27 -14.65 -26.55 4.88
N ALA A 28 -14.18 -27.80 4.75
CA ALA A 28 -14.76 -28.93 5.46
C ALA A 28 -14.81 -28.75 6.99
N GLU A 29 -13.91 -27.93 7.54
CA GLU A 29 -13.85 -27.56 8.96
C GLU A 29 -14.77 -26.37 9.33
N GLY A 30 -15.59 -25.87 8.40
CA GLY A 30 -16.65 -24.89 8.67
C GLY A 30 -16.25 -23.42 8.53
N TRP A 31 -15.03 -23.10 8.13
CA TRP A 31 -14.56 -21.70 7.91
C TRP A 31 -14.55 -21.32 6.42
N TRP A 32 -14.44 -20.03 6.14
CA TRP A 32 -14.25 -19.46 4.80
C TRP A 32 -12.93 -18.69 4.75
N GLN A 33 -12.27 -18.79 3.61
CA GLN A 33 -11.12 -17.97 3.28
C GLN A 33 -11.45 -17.13 2.06
N GLY A 34 -11.38 -15.81 2.21
CA GLY A 34 -11.42 -14.88 1.09
C GLY A 34 -10.06 -14.81 0.43
N GLU A 35 -10.04 -14.77 -0.90
CA GLU A 35 -8.83 -14.42 -1.64
C GLU A 35 -8.67 -12.91 -1.59
N LEU A 36 -7.62 -12.45 -0.91
CA LEU A 36 -7.24 -11.05 -0.89
C LEU A 36 -6.07 -10.85 -1.85
N GLU A 37 -6.37 -10.28 -3.02
CA GLU A 37 -5.33 -9.78 -3.89
C GLU A 37 -4.87 -8.41 -3.38
N THR A 38 -3.69 -8.36 -2.76
CA THR A 38 -3.08 -7.12 -2.34
C THR A 38 -2.55 -6.34 -3.54
N ASN A 39 -2.49 -5.02 -3.45
CA ASN A 39 -1.73 -4.23 -4.40
C ASN A 39 -0.22 -4.39 -4.12
N VAL A 40 0.61 -3.89 -5.02
CA VAL A 40 2.08 -4.01 -4.92
C VAL A 40 2.70 -3.17 -3.81
N THR A 41 1.94 -2.27 -3.19
CA THR A 41 2.41 -1.41 -2.09
C THR A 41 2.97 -2.23 -0.94
N MET A 42 2.29 -3.32 -0.56
CA MET A 42 2.76 -4.17 0.56
C MET A 42 4.10 -4.84 0.26
N ASP A 43 4.29 -5.32 -0.97
CA ASP A 43 5.56 -5.93 -1.39
C ASP A 43 6.66 -4.87 -1.51
N ALA A 44 6.31 -3.68 -2.02
CA ALA A 44 7.23 -2.56 -2.15
C ALA A 44 7.70 -2.05 -0.78
N GLU A 45 6.77 -1.83 0.14
CA GLU A 45 7.07 -1.38 1.51
C GLU A 45 7.86 -2.44 2.31
N ASP A 46 7.60 -3.74 2.10
CA ASP A 46 8.41 -4.81 2.71
C ASP A 46 9.87 -4.74 2.22
N LEU A 47 10.10 -4.52 0.93
CA LEU A 47 11.47 -4.36 0.42
C LEU A 47 12.16 -3.11 0.98
N LEU A 48 11.47 -1.98 1.06
CA LEU A 48 11.99 -0.76 1.67
C LEU A 48 12.31 -0.96 3.15
N LEU A 49 11.43 -1.65 3.89
CA LEU A 49 11.64 -1.97 5.31
C LEU A 49 12.84 -2.91 5.51
N ARG A 50 12.96 -3.95 4.70
CA ARG A 50 14.10 -4.88 4.76
C ARG A 50 15.41 -4.16 4.49
N GLU A 51 15.45 -3.31 3.48
CA GLU A 51 16.63 -2.49 3.19
C GLU A 51 16.96 -1.56 4.36
N PHE A 52 15.97 -0.87 4.91
CA PHE A 52 16.13 -0.01 6.08
C PHE A 52 16.68 -0.77 7.29
N LEU A 53 16.22 -1.98 7.54
CA LEU A 53 16.67 -2.83 8.65
C LEU A 53 17.97 -3.59 8.36
N GLY A 54 18.45 -3.60 7.13
CA GLY A 54 19.62 -4.38 6.70
C GLY A 54 19.35 -5.88 6.62
N LEU A 55 18.10 -6.27 6.37
CA LEU A 55 17.66 -7.65 6.21
C LEU A 55 17.68 -8.03 4.72
N HIS A 56 18.86 -8.26 4.18
CA HIS A 56 19.02 -8.61 2.78
C HIS A 56 18.73 -10.10 2.54
N ASP A 57 17.82 -10.39 1.60
CA ASP A 57 17.47 -11.75 1.16
C ASP A 57 17.19 -11.71 -0.36
N ASP A 58 18.12 -12.22 -1.14
CA ASP A 58 18.06 -12.23 -2.61
C ASP A 58 16.82 -12.97 -3.13
N ALA A 59 16.38 -14.02 -2.47
CA ALA A 59 15.22 -14.80 -2.91
C ALA A 59 13.92 -14.01 -2.73
N VAL A 60 13.79 -13.30 -1.61
CA VAL A 60 12.64 -12.42 -1.33
C VAL A 60 12.63 -11.24 -2.30
N ILE A 61 13.77 -10.57 -2.47
CA ILE A 61 13.92 -9.43 -3.40
C ILE A 61 13.54 -9.85 -4.82
N ALA A 62 14.07 -10.98 -5.30
CA ALA A 62 13.77 -11.48 -6.63
C ALA A 62 12.29 -11.87 -6.79
N ALA A 63 11.66 -12.44 -5.76
CA ALA A 63 10.26 -12.84 -5.81
C ALA A 63 9.34 -11.61 -5.84
N ALA A 64 9.55 -10.64 -4.95
CA ALA A 64 8.79 -9.39 -4.90
C ALA A 64 8.98 -8.59 -6.20
N GLY A 65 10.20 -8.45 -6.70
CA GLY A 65 10.47 -7.77 -7.95
C GLY A 65 9.74 -8.41 -9.15
N ARG A 66 9.70 -9.75 -9.24
CA ARG A 66 8.92 -10.44 -10.28
C ARG A 66 7.42 -10.15 -10.16
N TRP A 67 6.89 -10.17 -8.95
CA TRP A 67 5.50 -9.89 -8.69
C TRP A 67 5.15 -8.44 -9.08
N ILE A 68 5.90 -7.46 -8.58
CA ILE A 68 5.67 -6.04 -8.87
C ILE A 68 5.69 -5.79 -10.39
N ARG A 69 6.69 -6.32 -11.14
CA ARG A 69 6.74 -6.21 -12.61
C ARG A 69 5.52 -6.84 -13.28
N SER A 70 5.05 -7.99 -12.78
CA SER A 70 3.89 -8.68 -13.36
C SER A 70 2.59 -7.89 -13.22
N ARG A 71 2.55 -6.92 -12.32
CA ARG A 71 1.39 -6.06 -12.06
C ARG A 71 1.48 -4.69 -12.69
N GLN A 72 2.58 -4.41 -13.39
CA GLN A 72 2.73 -3.15 -14.12
C GLN A 72 1.73 -3.10 -15.29
N ARG A 73 1.09 -1.98 -15.44
CA ARG A 73 0.16 -1.68 -16.51
C ARG A 73 0.90 -1.26 -17.79
N ASP A 74 0.21 -1.28 -18.91
CA ASP A 74 0.78 -0.90 -20.21
C ASP A 74 1.29 0.55 -20.26
N ASP A 75 0.69 1.43 -19.39
CA ASP A 75 1.09 2.82 -19.22
C ASP A 75 2.28 3.02 -18.25
N GLY A 76 2.87 1.94 -17.77
CA GLY A 76 4.01 1.96 -16.86
C GLY A 76 3.62 2.13 -15.37
N THR A 77 2.33 2.21 -15.04
CA THR A 77 1.84 2.51 -13.70
C THR A 77 1.37 1.27 -12.93
N TRP A 78 1.02 1.48 -11.66
CA TRP A 78 0.31 0.49 -10.83
C TRP A 78 -0.95 1.09 -10.23
N ALA A 79 -1.94 0.24 -10.02
CA ALA A 79 -3.19 0.59 -9.38
C ALA A 79 -3.16 0.25 -7.88
N ASN A 80 -3.94 0.99 -7.09
CA ASN A 80 -4.08 0.74 -5.65
C ASN A 80 -4.99 -0.47 -5.33
N PHE A 81 -5.74 -0.97 -6.32
CA PHE A 81 -6.57 -2.17 -6.20
C PHE A 81 -6.79 -2.81 -7.57
N TYR A 82 -7.20 -4.07 -7.61
CA TYR A 82 -7.43 -4.81 -8.85
C TYR A 82 -8.44 -4.09 -9.76
N GLY A 83 -8.04 -3.87 -11.01
CA GLY A 83 -8.86 -3.15 -12.00
C GLY A 83 -9.02 -1.65 -11.75
N GLY A 84 -8.32 -1.09 -10.75
CA GLY A 84 -8.35 0.33 -10.42
C GLY A 84 -7.62 1.21 -11.43
N PRO A 85 -7.78 2.56 -11.31
CA PRO A 85 -6.99 3.51 -12.08
C PRO A 85 -5.53 3.52 -11.62
N ALA A 86 -4.66 4.15 -12.41
CA ALA A 86 -3.29 4.47 -12.00
C ALA A 86 -3.27 5.27 -10.69
N ASP A 87 -2.39 4.91 -9.77
CA ASP A 87 -2.20 5.60 -8.48
C ASP A 87 -0.76 6.07 -8.35
N LEU A 88 -0.57 7.36 -8.11
CA LEU A 88 0.76 7.97 -8.07
C LEU A 88 1.62 7.40 -6.95
N SER A 89 1.09 7.28 -5.77
CA SER A 89 1.83 6.79 -4.59
C SER A 89 2.25 5.34 -4.77
N THR A 90 1.34 4.48 -5.20
CA THR A 90 1.63 3.07 -5.51
C THR A 90 2.68 2.94 -6.61
N THR A 91 2.62 3.82 -7.63
CA THR A 91 3.60 3.82 -8.73
C THR A 91 4.99 4.24 -8.26
N VAL A 92 5.10 5.25 -7.38
CA VAL A 92 6.38 5.67 -6.79
C VAL A 92 6.97 4.56 -5.92
N GLU A 93 6.17 3.94 -5.06
CA GLU A 93 6.60 2.84 -4.18
C GLU A 93 7.07 1.63 -4.99
N ALA A 94 6.31 1.24 -6.02
CA ALA A 94 6.68 0.16 -6.93
C ALA A 94 7.97 0.47 -7.72
N TYR A 95 8.12 1.70 -8.22
CA TYR A 95 9.33 2.14 -8.90
C TYR A 95 10.57 1.98 -8.02
N LEU A 96 10.51 2.46 -6.77
CA LEU A 96 11.62 2.33 -5.82
C LEU A 96 11.94 0.88 -5.47
N ALA A 97 10.92 0.07 -5.25
CA ALA A 97 11.09 -1.36 -4.97
C ALA A 97 11.77 -2.09 -6.14
N LEU A 98 11.42 -1.76 -7.38
CA LEU A 98 12.09 -2.32 -8.55
C LEU A 98 13.53 -1.84 -8.68
N ARG A 99 13.82 -0.57 -8.32
CA ARG A 99 15.20 -0.09 -8.22
C ARG A 99 16.02 -0.90 -7.20
N LEU A 100 15.44 -1.20 -6.03
CA LEU A 100 16.07 -2.09 -5.03
C LEU A 100 16.24 -3.53 -5.55
N ALA A 101 15.32 -3.99 -6.39
CA ALA A 101 15.41 -5.30 -7.03
C ALA A 101 16.40 -5.36 -8.21
N GLY A 102 17.12 -4.26 -8.48
CA GLY A 102 18.19 -4.18 -9.50
C GLY A 102 17.72 -3.74 -10.87
N ASP A 103 16.50 -3.22 -11.01
CA ASP A 103 16.05 -2.69 -12.30
C ASP A 103 16.75 -1.37 -12.62
N GLU A 104 17.31 -1.28 -13.83
CA GLU A 104 17.97 -0.08 -14.28
C GLU A 104 16.99 1.05 -14.59
N PRO A 105 17.28 2.32 -14.22
CA PRO A 105 16.38 3.45 -14.43
C PRO A 105 16.04 3.67 -15.91
N ASP A 106 16.91 3.24 -16.79
CA ASP A 106 16.75 3.37 -18.25
C ASP A 106 16.04 2.18 -18.91
N ALA A 107 15.68 1.16 -18.15
CA ALA A 107 14.85 0.07 -18.66
C ALA A 107 13.49 0.60 -19.17
N PRO A 108 12.96 0.10 -20.30
CA PRO A 108 11.75 0.66 -20.90
C PRO A 108 10.58 0.80 -19.94
N HIS A 109 10.32 -0.20 -19.12
CA HIS A 109 9.23 -0.22 -18.14
C HIS A 109 9.47 0.78 -16.99
N MET A 110 10.72 1.00 -16.59
CA MET A 110 11.09 1.98 -15.57
C MET A 110 10.98 3.42 -16.08
N LYS A 111 11.35 3.64 -17.35
CA LYS A 111 11.16 4.93 -18.03
C LYS A 111 9.69 5.33 -18.08
N LEU A 112 8.81 4.41 -18.50
CA LEU A 112 7.36 4.67 -18.53
C LEU A 112 6.84 5.10 -17.15
N ALA A 113 7.24 4.40 -16.09
CA ALA A 113 6.84 4.74 -14.73
C ALA A 113 7.36 6.13 -14.31
N ARG A 114 8.65 6.40 -14.53
CA ARG A 114 9.28 7.68 -14.18
C ARG A 114 8.64 8.86 -14.92
N ASP A 115 8.46 8.72 -16.22
CA ASP A 115 7.89 9.79 -17.05
C ASP A 115 6.45 10.08 -16.59
N TRP A 116 5.66 9.04 -16.34
CA TRP A 116 4.31 9.18 -15.80
C TRP A 116 4.29 9.85 -14.41
N ILE A 117 5.17 9.45 -13.49
CA ILE A 117 5.30 10.06 -12.15
C ILE A 117 5.58 11.57 -12.29
N THR A 118 6.53 11.93 -13.15
CA THR A 118 6.92 13.32 -13.40
C THR A 118 5.75 14.15 -13.94
N GLU A 119 4.99 13.61 -14.89
CA GLU A 119 3.83 14.27 -15.49
C GLU A 119 2.65 14.46 -14.51
N HIS A 120 2.58 13.61 -13.45
CA HIS A 120 1.48 13.64 -12.48
C HIS A 120 1.84 14.30 -11.15
N GLY A 121 2.86 15.16 -11.14
CA GLY A 121 3.21 16.01 -10.01
C GLY A 121 4.36 15.50 -9.15
N GLY A 122 5.04 14.46 -9.60
CA GLY A 122 6.25 13.97 -8.95
C GLY A 122 6.00 13.37 -7.57
N VAL A 123 7.08 13.23 -6.83
CA VAL A 123 7.07 12.68 -5.47
C VAL A 123 6.30 13.58 -4.49
N GLU A 124 6.29 14.88 -4.74
CA GLU A 124 5.63 15.91 -3.92
C GLU A 124 4.12 15.70 -3.82
N ALA A 125 3.50 15.16 -4.88
CA ALA A 125 2.07 14.92 -4.93
C ALA A 125 1.63 13.57 -4.35
N THR A 126 2.59 12.76 -3.85
CA THR A 126 2.28 11.46 -3.23
C THR A 126 1.63 11.60 -1.86
N ARG A 127 1.04 10.50 -1.38
CA ARG A 127 0.51 10.40 -0.03
C ARG A 127 1.60 10.63 1.02
N VAL A 128 1.20 11.10 2.21
CA VAL A 128 2.13 11.29 3.32
C VAL A 128 2.87 10.00 3.71
N PHE A 129 2.22 8.85 3.65
CA PHE A 129 2.86 7.56 3.95
C PHE A 129 3.99 7.23 2.99
N THR A 130 3.79 7.41 1.69
CA THR A 130 4.83 7.25 0.67
C THR A 130 6.03 8.15 0.98
N ARG A 131 5.79 9.44 1.31
CA ARG A 131 6.87 10.37 1.68
C ARG A 131 7.56 10.00 2.99
N ILE A 132 6.88 9.34 3.94
CA ILE A 132 7.52 8.79 5.15
C ILE A 132 8.48 7.66 4.76
N TRP A 133 8.10 6.75 3.87
CA TRP A 133 9.01 5.72 3.34
C TRP A 133 10.22 6.31 2.64
N LEU A 134 10.00 7.37 1.86
CA LEU A 134 11.10 8.11 1.23
C LEU A 134 12.03 8.77 2.26
N ALA A 135 11.49 9.35 3.33
CA ALA A 135 12.28 9.96 4.38
C ALA A 135 13.10 8.92 5.16
N LEU A 136 12.52 7.75 5.45
CA LEU A 136 13.23 6.61 6.04
C LEU A 136 14.40 6.15 5.14
N SER A 137 14.20 6.19 3.83
CA SER A 137 15.18 5.81 2.81
C SER A 137 16.18 6.91 2.46
N GLY A 138 16.10 8.09 3.11
CA GLY A 138 16.97 9.23 2.86
C GLY A 138 16.69 9.98 1.55
N LEU A 139 15.54 9.75 0.93
CA LEU A 139 15.13 10.36 -0.36
C LEU A 139 14.16 11.54 -0.18
N TRP A 140 13.76 11.85 1.05
CA TRP A 140 12.85 12.96 1.38
C TRP A 140 13.26 13.59 2.71
N SER A 141 12.98 14.89 2.87
CA SER A 141 13.25 15.58 4.14
C SER A 141 12.16 15.31 5.18
N TRP A 142 12.55 14.96 6.40
CA TRP A 142 11.63 14.89 7.53
C TRP A 142 11.01 16.24 7.88
N ASP A 143 11.65 17.35 7.51
CA ASP A 143 11.13 18.69 7.77
C ASP A 143 9.91 19.04 6.89
N ASP A 144 9.75 18.34 5.76
CA ASP A 144 8.63 18.50 4.84
C ASP A 144 7.46 17.54 5.13
N LEU A 145 7.52 16.84 6.26
CA LEU A 145 6.47 15.93 6.69
C LEU A 145 5.69 16.51 7.87
N PRO A 146 4.37 16.24 7.96
CA PRO A 146 3.60 16.63 9.13
C PRO A 146 4.13 15.94 10.38
N VAL A 147 4.38 16.72 11.42
CA VAL A 147 4.83 16.22 12.70
C VAL A 147 3.63 15.80 13.55
N ILE A 148 3.65 14.57 14.05
CA ILE A 148 2.71 14.08 15.06
C ILE A 148 3.47 14.15 16.40
N PRO A 149 3.11 15.08 17.32
CA PRO A 149 3.81 15.20 18.57
C PRO A 149 3.58 13.94 19.43
N PRO A 150 4.64 13.29 19.95
CA PRO A 150 4.50 12.09 20.76
C PRO A 150 3.76 12.34 22.08
N GLU A 151 3.69 13.59 22.52
CA GLU A 151 2.96 14.03 23.70
C GLU A 151 1.46 13.74 23.63
N LEU A 152 0.91 13.51 22.45
CA LEU A 152 -0.50 13.09 22.27
C LEU A 152 -0.86 11.85 23.10
N ILE A 153 0.10 10.95 23.35
CA ILE A 153 -0.14 9.75 24.17
C ILE A 153 -0.44 10.06 25.64
N TYR A 154 -0.05 11.24 26.13
CA TYR A 154 -0.26 11.68 27.51
C TYR A 154 -1.54 12.49 27.70
N LEU A 155 -2.27 12.81 26.64
CA LEU A 155 -3.52 13.54 26.75
C LEU A 155 -4.56 12.69 27.51
N PRO A 156 -5.19 13.24 28.54
CA PRO A 156 -6.21 12.51 29.29
C PRO A 156 -7.48 12.31 28.44
N SER A 157 -8.26 11.31 28.76
CA SER A 157 -9.45 10.89 27.97
C SER A 157 -10.53 11.97 27.85
N TRP A 158 -10.54 12.99 28.69
CA TRP A 158 -11.46 14.12 28.60
C TRP A 158 -10.98 15.24 27.68
N PHE A 159 -9.72 15.20 27.22
CA PHE A 159 -9.15 16.21 26.33
C PHE A 159 -9.46 15.86 24.86
N PRO A 160 -9.85 16.84 24.02
CA PRO A 160 -10.07 16.58 22.60
C PRO A 160 -8.77 16.10 21.95
N LEU A 161 -8.91 15.22 20.93
CA LEU A 161 -7.80 14.61 20.20
C LEU A 161 -6.95 13.61 21.02
N ASN A 162 -7.45 13.14 22.17
CA ASN A 162 -6.77 12.07 22.89
C ASN A 162 -6.79 10.76 22.09
N ILE A 163 -5.79 9.91 22.29
CA ILE A 163 -5.63 8.67 21.53
C ILE A 163 -6.73 7.62 21.78
N TYR A 164 -7.53 7.76 22.84
CA TYR A 164 -8.57 6.80 23.20
C TYR A 164 -9.85 7.00 22.39
N ASP A 165 -10.06 8.19 21.80
CA ASP A 165 -11.19 8.47 20.89
C ASP A 165 -10.96 7.90 19.49
N TRP A 166 -9.78 7.44 19.19
CA TRP A 166 -9.42 6.92 17.87
C TRP A 166 -9.61 5.41 17.77
N GLY A 167 -10.04 4.94 16.62
CA GLY A 167 -10.14 3.52 16.35
C GLY A 167 -8.82 2.76 16.58
N CYS A 168 -8.90 1.51 16.97
CA CYS A 168 -7.74 0.71 17.36
C CYS A 168 -6.59 0.74 16.34
N TRP A 169 -6.91 0.52 15.05
CA TRP A 169 -5.91 0.53 13.98
C TRP A 169 -5.27 1.92 13.76
N ALA A 170 -6.08 2.98 13.82
CA ALA A 170 -5.57 4.35 13.69
C ALA A 170 -4.63 4.71 14.84
N ARG A 171 -4.98 4.31 16.06
CA ARG A 171 -4.16 4.51 17.26
C ARG A 171 -2.80 3.85 17.14
N GLN A 172 -2.75 2.60 16.70
CA GLN A 172 -1.49 1.86 16.50
C GLN A 172 -0.59 2.58 15.49
N THR A 173 -1.14 3.00 14.36
CA THR A 173 -0.40 3.72 13.31
C THR A 173 0.11 5.07 13.81
N ILE A 174 -0.74 5.85 14.48
CA ILE A 174 -0.39 7.21 14.94
C ILE A 174 0.68 7.16 16.03
N VAL A 175 0.59 6.24 16.98
CA VAL A 175 1.62 6.10 18.04
C VAL A 175 2.96 5.70 17.41
N ALA A 176 2.97 4.74 16.48
CA ALA A 176 4.19 4.34 15.78
C ALA A 176 4.80 5.54 15.00
N LEU A 177 3.99 6.28 14.24
CA LEU A 177 4.45 7.44 13.48
C LEU A 177 4.92 8.60 14.36
N ALA A 178 4.29 8.82 15.50
CA ALA A 178 4.75 9.82 16.46
C ALA A 178 6.15 9.51 16.99
N ILE A 179 6.43 8.22 17.28
CA ILE A 179 7.75 7.77 17.72
C ILE A 179 8.76 7.93 16.58
N VAL A 180 8.47 7.39 15.41
CA VAL A 180 9.37 7.44 14.23
C VAL A 180 9.66 8.89 13.84
N GLY A 181 8.63 9.74 13.78
CA GLY A 181 8.78 11.16 13.46
C GLY A 181 9.59 11.95 14.50
N SER A 182 9.60 11.52 15.77
CA SER A 182 10.45 12.14 16.80
C SER A 182 11.93 11.81 16.63
N PHE A 183 12.25 10.59 16.21
CA PHE A 183 13.63 10.15 15.98
C PHE A 183 14.15 10.52 14.59
N ARG A 184 13.27 10.74 13.63
CA ARG A 184 13.59 11.07 12.23
C ARG A 184 14.68 10.16 11.64
N PRO A 185 14.57 8.84 11.76
CA PRO A 185 15.61 7.94 11.28
C PRO A 185 15.69 8.00 9.76
N ALA A 186 16.90 7.99 9.22
CA ALA A 186 17.13 7.91 7.77
C ALA A 186 18.28 6.93 7.52
N ARG A 187 18.09 6.05 6.57
CA ARG A 187 19.13 5.16 6.05
C ARG A 187 19.14 5.24 4.54
N PRO A 188 20.11 5.97 3.95
CA PRO A 188 20.20 6.09 2.51
C PRO A 188 20.36 4.73 1.83
N ILE A 189 19.51 4.48 0.85
CA ILE A 189 19.46 3.20 0.12
C ILE A 189 20.32 3.21 -1.15
N GLY A 190 21.10 4.27 -1.38
CA GLY A 190 22.04 4.36 -2.51
C GLY A 190 21.36 4.49 -3.89
N ILE A 191 20.08 4.77 -3.94
CA ILE A 191 19.30 4.97 -5.16
C ILE A 191 18.93 6.45 -5.25
N SER A 192 18.98 7.02 -6.47
CA SER A 192 18.41 8.33 -6.79
C SER A 192 17.02 8.15 -7.40
N ILE A 193 16.14 9.11 -7.17
CA ILE A 193 14.80 9.21 -7.78
C ILE A 193 14.73 10.28 -8.88
N ASP A 194 15.90 10.81 -9.31
CA ASP A 194 16.03 11.79 -10.38
C ASP A 194 15.69 11.21 -11.78
#